data_4daceee09ba8b04a1e239dd41b7c998e
#
_entry.id   4daceee09ba8b04a1e239dd41b7c998e
#
_cell.length_a   1.000
_cell.length_b   1.000
_cell.length_c   1.000
_cell.angle_alpha   90.00
_cell.angle_beta   90.00
_cell.angle_gamma   90.00
#
_symmetry.space_group_name_H-M   'P 1'
#
loop_
_entity.id
_entity.type
_entity.pdbx_description
1 polymer ?
#
loop_
_entity_poly.entity_id
_entity_poly.type
_entity_poly.pdbx_seq_one_letter_code
_entity_poly.pdbx_strand_id
1 'polypeptide(L)'
;MNLSNQPLVSVVIPCYNHEKFVQDCIQSVIDQTYQNIELIIIDDGSKDGSVEKIQEMIPACQERFIRFEFRYRPNKGLSETLNEALEWCEGLYLSPIASDDQMLKQKIQI
;
A
#
# COMPACT_ATOMS: atom_id res chain seq x y z
N MET A 1 -21.30 13.39 3.98
CA MET A 1 -20.25 13.51 4.97
C MET A 1 -19.07 14.31 4.43
N ASN A 2 -18.53 15.18 5.25
CA ASN A 2 -17.41 16.01 4.85
C ASN A 2 -16.11 15.24 5.01
N LEU A 3 -15.38 15.03 3.90
CA LEU A 3 -14.12 14.29 3.91
C LEU A 3 -13.06 14.95 4.81
N SER A 4 -13.14 16.27 5.00
CA SER A 4 -12.19 16.99 5.85
C SER A 4 -12.25 16.53 7.32
N ASN A 5 -13.33 15.84 7.71
CA ASN A 5 -13.47 15.30 9.06
C ASN A 5 -12.90 13.89 9.21
N GLN A 6 -12.42 13.30 8.11
CA GLN A 6 -11.81 11.97 8.15
C GLN A 6 -10.29 12.10 8.22
N PRO A 7 -9.66 11.56 9.26
CA PRO A 7 -8.20 11.61 9.33
C PRO A 7 -7.58 10.79 8.19
N LEU A 8 -6.39 11.23 7.76
CA LEU A 8 -5.64 10.52 6.74
C LEU A 8 -5.09 9.23 7.32
N VAL A 9 -5.31 8.13 6.61
CA VAL A 9 -4.78 6.81 6.98
C VAL A 9 -3.68 6.45 6.00
N SER A 10 -2.52 6.07 6.53
CA SER A 10 -1.38 5.62 5.72
C SER A 10 -1.39 4.10 5.65
N VAL A 11 -1.57 3.55 4.45
CA VAL A 11 -1.48 2.12 4.21
C VAL A 11 -0.12 1.82 3.61
N VAL A 12 0.55 0.81 4.15
CA VAL A 12 1.91 0.41 3.75
C VAL A 12 1.88 -1.04 3.29
N ILE A 13 2.36 -1.31 2.07
CA ILE A 13 2.48 -2.67 1.56
C ILE A 13 3.96 -2.97 1.28
N PRO A 14 4.67 -3.65 2.20
CA PRO A 14 5.97 -4.20 1.87
C PRO A 14 5.78 -5.45 1.02
N CYS A 15 6.51 -5.58 -0.07
CA CYS A 15 6.37 -6.69 -0.99
C CYS A 15 7.70 -7.38 -1.24
N TYR A 16 7.71 -8.72 -1.17
CA TYR A 16 8.87 -9.52 -1.53
C TYR A 16 8.41 -10.87 -2.06
N ASN A 17 8.58 -11.10 -3.38
CA ASN A 17 8.27 -12.36 -4.05
C ASN A 17 6.82 -12.83 -3.84
N HIS A 18 5.85 -11.94 -4.06
CA HIS A 18 4.43 -12.24 -3.95
C HIS A 18 3.66 -11.92 -5.24
N GLU A 19 4.24 -12.26 -6.41
CA GLU A 19 3.61 -11.92 -7.69
C GLU A 19 2.21 -12.49 -7.87
N LYS A 20 1.92 -13.63 -7.21
CA LYS A 20 0.59 -14.27 -7.32
C LYS A 20 -0.46 -13.59 -6.45
N PHE A 21 -0.07 -12.77 -5.49
CA PHE A 21 -0.97 -12.24 -4.48
C PHE A 21 -1.02 -10.72 -4.44
N VAL A 22 0.03 -10.05 -4.94
CA VAL A 22 0.18 -8.61 -4.71
C VAL A 22 -0.93 -7.79 -5.35
N GLN A 23 -1.43 -8.18 -6.52
CA GLN A 23 -2.52 -7.44 -7.16
C GLN A 23 -3.82 -7.53 -6.37
N ASP A 24 -4.12 -8.71 -5.83
CA ASP A 24 -5.31 -8.88 -4.97
C ASP A 24 -5.18 -8.05 -3.69
N CYS A 25 -3.97 -8.00 -3.12
CA CYS A 25 -3.70 -7.17 -1.96
C CYS A 25 -3.97 -5.69 -2.28
N ILE A 26 -3.41 -5.19 -3.37
CA ILE A 26 -3.61 -3.79 -3.78
C ILE A 26 -5.08 -3.50 -4.05
N GLN A 27 -5.76 -4.41 -4.77
CA GLN A 27 -7.17 -4.23 -5.08
C GLN A 27 -8.01 -4.15 -3.80
N SER A 28 -7.67 -4.94 -2.78
CA SER A 28 -8.40 -4.90 -1.52
C SER A 28 -8.27 -3.55 -0.80
N VAL A 29 -7.16 -2.84 -1.00
CA VAL A 29 -7.00 -1.49 -0.45
C VAL A 29 -7.79 -0.48 -1.29
N ILE A 30 -7.75 -0.62 -2.62
CA ILE A 30 -8.56 0.23 -3.52
C ILE A 30 -10.04 0.12 -3.15
N ASP A 31 -10.50 -1.08 -2.80
CA ASP A 31 -11.91 -1.37 -2.52
C ASP A 31 -12.35 -0.96 -1.11
N GLN A 32 -11.47 -0.40 -0.28
CA GLN A 32 -11.87 0.07 1.05
C GLN A 32 -12.96 1.13 0.95
N THR A 33 -13.92 1.08 1.89
CA THR A 33 -14.99 2.08 1.92
C THR A 33 -14.50 3.43 2.44
N TYR A 34 -13.45 3.44 3.26
CA TYR A 34 -12.83 4.66 3.76
C TYR A 34 -12.12 5.40 2.62
N GLN A 35 -12.30 6.71 2.51
CA GLN A 35 -11.83 7.46 1.36
C GLN A 35 -10.46 8.14 1.55
N ASN A 36 -10.16 8.60 2.74
CA ASN A 36 -8.98 9.44 2.96
C ASN A 36 -7.74 8.59 3.25
N ILE A 37 -7.22 7.95 2.21
CA ILE A 37 -6.10 7.00 2.29
C ILE A 37 -4.94 7.46 1.42
N GLU A 38 -3.73 7.37 1.97
CA GLU A 38 -2.51 7.38 1.17
C GLU A 38 -1.90 5.97 1.18
N LEU A 39 -1.28 5.58 0.08
CA LEU A 39 -0.71 4.25 -0.07
C LEU A 39 0.73 4.33 -0.52
N ILE A 40 1.62 3.62 0.18
CA ILE A 40 2.98 3.37 -0.31
C ILE A 40 3.21 1.87 -0.44
N ILE A 41 3.75 1.47 -1.58
CA ILE A 41 4.16 0.10 -1.85
C ILE A 41 5.67 0.12 -2.04
N ILE A 42 6.38 -0.72 -1.30
CA ILE A 42 7.83 -0.85 -1.46
C ILE A 42 8.16 -2.30 -1.75
N ASP A 43 8.72 -2.55 -2.93
CA ASP A 43 9.23 -3.86 -3.28
C ASP A 43 10.67 -3.99 -2.80
N ASP A 44 10.92 -4.97 -1.97
CA ASP A 44 12.20 -5.19 -1.29
C ASP A 44 13.07 -6.18 -2.06
N GLY A 45 13.23 -5.95 -3.35
CA GLY A 45 14.14 -6.73 -4.18
C GLY A 45 13.56 -8.04 -4.68
N SER A 46 12.27 -8.09 -5.02
CA SER A 46 11.65 -9.29 -5.58
C SER A 46 12.38 -9.77 -6.81
N LYS A 47 12.52 -11.09 -6.92
CA LYS A 47 13.15 -11.76 -8.06
C LYS A 47 12.14 -12.37 -9.01
N ASP A 48 10.85 -12.32 -8.65
CA ASP A 48 9.75 -12.79 -9.49
C ASP A 48 9.12 -11.61 -10.23
N GLY A 49 7.87 -11.75 -10.71
CA GLY A 49 7.15 -10.72 -11.45
C GLY A 49 6.40 -9.72 -10.57
N SER A 50 6.72 -9.61 -9.28
CA SER A 50 6.01 -8.70 -8.37
C SER A 50 6.06 -7.25 -8.83
N VAL A 51 7.22 -6.75 -9.25
CA VAL A 51 7.36 -5.36 -9.67
C VAL A 51 6.46 -5.06 -10.85
N GLU A 52 6.47 -5.93 -11.87
CA GLU A 52 5.64 -5.74 -13.06
C GLU A 52 4.16 -5.79 -12.73
N LYS A 53 3.76 -6.66 -11.81
CA LYS A 53 2.36 -6.75 -11.37
C LYS A 53 1.91 -5.49 -10.65
N ILE A 54 2.77 -4.91 -9.83
CA ILE A 54 2.48 -3.65 -9.15
C ILE A 54 2.37 -2.52 -10.17
N GLN A 55 3.30 -2.47 -11.12
CA GLN A 55 3.31 -1.42 -12.16
C GLN A 55 2.01 -1.40 -12.96
N GLU A 56 1.41 -2.55 -13.20
CA GLU A 56 0.13 -2.63 -13.92
C GLU A 56 -0.99 -1.91 -13.18
N MET A 57 -0.90 -1.76 -11.86
CA MET A 57 -1.93 -1.16 -11.05
C MET A 57 -1.66 0.30 -10.67
N ILE A 58 -0.54 0.86 -11.08
CA ILE A 58 -0.19 2.23 -10.74
C ILE A 58 -1.26 3.23 -11.16
N PRO A 59 -1.81 3.19 -12.41
CA PRO A 59 -2.83 4.16 -12.79
C PRO A 59 -4.06 4.13 -11.89
N ALA A 60 -4.53 2.94 -11.52
CA ALA A 60 -5.67 2.78 -10.63
C ALA A 60 -5.38 3.35 -9.24
N CYS A 61 -4.16 3.12 -8.74
CA CYS A 61 -3.75 3.64 -7.44
C CYS A 61 -3.65 5.17 -7.45
N GLN A 62 -3.09 5.74 -8.51
CA GLN A 62 -2.96 7.20 -8.62
C GLN A 62 -4.32 7.88 -8.65
N GLU A 63 -5.32 7.25 -9.25
CA GLU A 63 -6.67 7.78 -9.30
C GLU A 63 -7.39 7.65 -7.96
N ARG A 64 -7.14 6.55 -7.24
CA ARG A 64 -7.90 6.20 -6.03
C ARG A 64 -7.41 6.91 -4.77
N PHE A 65 -6.09 7.03 -4.59
CA PHE A 65 -5.52 7.48 -3.31
C PHE A 65 -5.18 8.96 -3.32
N ILE A 66 -5.24 9.58 -2.12
CA ILE A 66 -4.88 10.99 -1.94
C ILE A 66 -3.41 11.22 -2.30
N ARG A 67 -2.53 10.31 -1.85
CA ARG A 67 -1.13 10.24 -2.24
C ARG A 67 -0.82 8.79 -2.53
N PHE A 68 0.07 8.56 -3.49
CA PHE A 68 0.51 7.22 -3.84
C PHE A 68 1.98 7.23 -4.18
N GLU A 69 2.72 6.24 -3.68
CA GLU A 69 4.14 6.07 -4.00
C GLU A 69 4.42 4.59 -4.21
N PHE A 70 5.19 4.28 -5.25
CA PHE A 70 5.74 2.95 -5.46
C PHE A 70 7.24 3.05 -5.58
N ARG A 71 7.96 2.25 -4.78
CA ARG A 71 9.42 2.16 -4.81
C ARG A 71 9.83 0.70 -4.95
N TYR A 72 10.92 0.46 -5.65
CA TYR A 72 11.53 -0.85 -5.67
C TYR A 72 13.05 -0.68 -5.69
N ARG A 73 13.75 -1.58 -5.00
CA ARG A 73 15.17 -1.48 -4.78
C ARG A 73 15.72 -2.83 -4.31
N PRO A 74 17.06 -3.01 -4.27
CA PRO A 74 17.63 -4.24 -3.75
C PRO A 74 17.17 -4.54 -2.33
N ASN A 75 17.16 -5.82 -1.96
CA ASN A 75 16.68 -6.29 -0.67
C ASN A 75 17.46 -5.68 0.49
N LYS A 76 16.75 -5.15 1.47
CA LYS A 76 17.31 -4.60 2.71
C LYS A 76 16.65 -5.19 3.95
N GLY A 77 15.61 -6.01 3.76
CA GLY A 77 14.86 -6.63 4.84
C GLY A 77 13.60 -5.85 5.20
N LEU A 78 12.71 -6.54 5.91
CA LEU A 78 11.39 -6.00 6.25
C LEU A 78 11.48 -4.76 7.16
N SER A 79 12.36 -4.79 8.17
CA SER A 79 12.50 -3.67 9.09
C SER A 79 12.90 -2.38 8.38
N GLU A 80 13.89 -2.48 7.48
CA GLU A 80 14.33 -1.32 6.70
C GLU A 80 13.23 -0.82 5.78
N THR A 81 12.48 -1.75 5.18
CA THR A 81 11.37 -1.42 4.28
C THR A 81 10.28 -0.67 5.04
N LEU A 82 9.91 -1.15 6.22
CA LEU A 82 8.90 -0.48 7.04
C LEU A 82 9.36 0.89 7.52
N ASN A 83 10.63 1.02 7.91
CA ASN A 83 11.18 2.32 8.31
C ASN A 83 11.16 3.32 7.16
N GLU A 84 11.52 2.89 5.97
CA GLU A 84 11.47 3.73 4.78
C GLU A 84 10.04 4.20 4.50
N ALA A 85 9.07 3.30 4.61
CA ALA A 85 7.66 3.63 4.41
C ALA A 85 7.17 4.63 5.45
N LEU A 86 7.56 4.43 6.72
CA LEU A 86 7.16 5.32 7.80
C LEU A 86 7.65 6.76 7.57
N GLU A 87 8.85 6.94 7.02
CA GLU A 87 9.36 8.27 6.71
C GLU A 87 8.51 8.98 5.67
N TRP A 88 7.89 8.25 4.77
CA TRP A 88 7.02 8.83 3.74
C TRP A 88 5.63 9.16 4.28
N CYS A 89 5.14 8.40 5.25
CA CYS A 89 3.76 8.49 5.72
C CYS A 89 3.48 9.81 6.44
N GLU A 90 2.33 10.40 6.13
CA GLU A 90 1.85 11.63 6.76
C GLU A 90 0.52 11.43 7.48
N GLY A 91 -0.03 10.23 7.43
CA GLY A 91 -1.31 9.94 8.03
C GLY A 91 -1.27 9.89 9.54
N LEU A 92 -2.44 10.13 10.13
CA LEU A 92 -2.60 10.06 11.58
C LEU A 92 -2.59 8.62 12.08
N TYR A 93 -3.03 7.69 11.23
CA TYR A 93 -3.06 6.26 11.54
C TYR A 93 -2.26 5.49 10.49
N LEU A 94 -1.58 4.44 10.95
CA LEU A 94 -0.78 3.57 10.09
C LEU A 94 -1.44 2.19 10.00
N SER A 95 -1.57 1.67 8.78
CA SER A 95 -2.14 0.33 8.55
C SER A 95 -1.25 -0.47 7.60
N PRO A 96 -0.29 -1.23 8.13
CA PRO A 96 0.51 -2.12 7.27
C PRO A 96 -0.30 -3.34 6.88
N ILE A 97 -0.05 -3.85 5.67
CA ILE A 97 -0.66 -5.08 5.18
C ILE A 97 0.37 -5.85 4.35
N ALA A 98 0.52 -7.14 4.64
CA ALA A 98 1.45 -7.99 3.90
C ALA A 98 0.95 -8.17 2.46
N SER A 99 1.88 -8.24 1.50
CA SER A 99 1.52 -8.31 0.07
C SER A 99 0.87 -9.62 -0.35
N ASP A 100 0.85 -10.63 0.52
CA ASP A 100 0.14 -11.89 0.31
C ASP A 100 -1.20 -11.94 1.05
N ASP A 101 -1.65 -10.83 1.60
CA ASP A 101 -2.89 -10.74 2.36
C ASP A 101 -3.88 -9.81 1.65
N GLN A 102 -5.10 -9.76 2.15
CA GLN A 102 -6.15 -8.88 1.63
C GLN A 102 -6.80 -8.13 2.78
N MET A 103 -7.12 -6.87 2.52
CA MET A 103 -7.79 -6.03 3.50
C MET A 103 -9.31 -6.20 3.36
N LEU A 104 -10.00 -6.44 4.45
CA LEU A 104 -11.45 -6.49 4.43
C LEU A 104 -12.00 -5.10 4.13
N LYS A 105 -13.15 -5.04 3.41
CA LYS A 105 -13.70 -3.77 2.89
C LYS A 105 -13.89 -2.70 3.94
N GLN A 106 -14.18 -3.07 5.17
CA GLN A 106 -14.45 -2.13 6.25
C GLN A 106 -13.39 -2.19 7.34
N LYS A 107 -12.17 -2.62 7.00
CA LYS A 107 -11.11 -2.70 7.99
C LYS A 107 -10.74 -1.33 8.53
N ILE A 108 -10.73 -0.31 7.66
CA ILE A 108 -10.40 1.05 8.08
C ILE A 108 -11.66 1.73 8.57
N GLN A 109 -11.80 1.81 9.89
CA GLN A 109 -12.93 2.45 10.57
C GLN A 109 -12.38 3.33 11.68
N ILE A 110 -12.72 4.58 11.61
CA ILE A 110 -12.25 5.56 12.58
C ILE A 110 -13.42 6.31 13.19
#